data_d95e4923207acf013aecf668aea2df51
#
_entry.id   d95e4923207acf013aecf668aea2df51
#
_cell.length_a   1.000
_cell.length_b   1.000
_cell.length_c   1.000
_cell.angle_alpha   90.00
_cell.angle_beta   90.00
_cell.angle_gamma   90.00
#
_symmetry.space_group_name_H-M   'P 1'
#
loop_
_entity.id
_entity.type
_entity.pdbx_description
1 polymer ?
#
loop_
_entity_poly.entity_id
_entity_poly.type
_entity_poly.pdbx_seq_one_letter_code
_entity_poly.pdbx_strand_id
1 'polypeptide(L)'
;RRGSVTIYVPQRGEKRRLMQMVTENAYEGLEQRRVKTEIERGTLDGAMEELQEALNLPELPRRMECYDISNIQGTNSVGSMVVFQDGSPKTADYRRFKINSVDGIDDYSMMREVLTRRFRRMADPKSMISRDVTDLDNDLKSSDSERNDWSVVPNLVLIDGGKGHLGAALQVFLELGITSVPIASLAKENEELFVPDIPEPITLPRNSQALFM
;
A
#
# COMPACT_ATOMS: atom_id res chain seq x y z
N ARG A 1 27.68 -24.18 24.87
CA ARG A 1 28.23 -25.27 24.02
C ARG A 1 27.31 -25.40 22.81
N ARG A 2 27.75 -24.97 21.61
CA ARG A 2 27.08 -25.26 20.35
C ARG A 2 27.47 -26.70 19.96
N GLY A 3 26.53 -27.63 20.09
CA GLY A 3 26.71 -29.01 19.60
C GLY A 3 26.70 -28.99 18.06
N SER A 4 27.61 -29.73 17.43
CA SER A 4 27.59 -29.99 16.01
C SER A 4 26.43 -30.94 15.69
N VAL A 5 25.59 -30.55 14.69
CA VAL A 5 24.52 -31.41 14.17
C VAL A 5 25.08 -32.13 12.94
N THR A 6 25.01 -33.47 12.94
CA THR A 6 25.40 -34.27 11.78
C THR A 6 24.16 -34.68 11.02
N ILE A 7 24.10 -34.32 9.73
CA ILE A 7 23.02 -34.71 8.83
C ILE A 7 23.43 -36.00 8.11
N TYR A 8 22.64 -37.05 8.29
CA TYR A 8 22.84 -38.32 7.62
C TYR A 8 21.77 -38.57 6.55
N VAL A 9 22.22 -38.79 5.32
CA VAL A 9 21.33 -39.12 4.18
C VAL A 9 21.42 -40.63 3.91
N PRO A 10 20.35 -41.39 4.17
CA PRO A 10 20.37 -42.86 3.98
C PRO A 10 20.48 -43.21 2.50
N GLN A 11 21.45 -44.13 2.20
CA GLN A 11 21.76 -44.55 0.83
C GLN A 11 21.11 -45.89 0.46
N ARG A 12 20.62 -46.69 1.41
CA ARG A 12 20.08 -48.05 1.19
C ARG A 12 18.95 -48.36 2.18
N GLY A 13 18.11 -49.36 1.84
CA GLY A 13 17.10 -49.94 2.71
C GLY A 13 15.85 -49.10 2.91
N GLU A 14 15.06 -49.42 3.93
CA GLU A 14 13.76 -48.78 4.23
C GLU A 14 13.85 -47.25 4.40
N LYS A 15 14.90 -46.78 5.06
CA LYS A 15 15.11 -45.33 5.31
C LYS A 15 15.31 -44.57 3.99
N ARG A 16 15.92 -45.19 2.98
CA ARG A 16 16.05 -44.60 1.65
C ARG A 16 14.69 -44.50 0.95
N ARG A 17 13.86 -45.56 1.05
CA ARG A 17 12.48 -45.54 0.50
C ARG A 17 11.64 -44.44 1.15
N LEU A 18 11.74 -44.31 2.47
CA LEU A 18 11.05 -43.24 3.20
C LEU A 18 11.52 -41.86 2.75
N MET A 19 12.81 -41.63 2.58
CA MET A 19 13.35 -40.38 2.03
C MET A 19 12.84 -40.09 0.63
N GLN A 20 12.74 -41.11 -0.21
CA GLN A 20 12.21 -40.96 -1.57
C GLN A 20 10.74 -40.52 -1.55
N MET A 21 9.90 -41.17 -0.73
CA MET A 21 8.48 -40.75 -0.56
C MET A 21 8.36 -39.31 -0.05
N VAL A 22 9.19 -38.93 0.94
CA VAL A 22 9.18 -37.56 1.47
C VAL A 22 9.61 -36.56 0.41
N THR A 23 10.58 -36.90 -0.41
CA THR A 23 11.04 -36.05 -1.51
C THR A 23 9.95 -35.90 -2.58
N GLU A 24 9.28 -36.97 -2.97
CA GLU A 24 8.17 -36.95 -3.92
C GLU A 24 7.01 -36.07 -3.39
N ASN A 25 6.58 -36.29 -2.14
CA ASN A 25 5.54 -35.46 -1.51
C ASN A 25 5.93 -33.98 -1.40
N ALA A 26 7.20 -33.70 -1.11
CA ALA A 26 7.70 -32.33 -1.05
C ALA A 26 7.68 -31.67 -2.45
N TYR A 27 8.05 -32.41 -3.48
CA TYR A 27 7.97 -31.93 -4.88
C TYR A 27 6.54 -31.63 -5.30
N GLU A 28 5.61 -32.54 -5.05
CA GLU A 28 4.20 -32.35 -5.37
C GLU A 28 3.62 -31.13 -4.64
N GLY A 29 3.90 -30.99 -3.34
CA GLY A 29 3.47 -29.85 -2.57
C GLY A 29 4.06 -28.53 -3.04
N LEU A 30 5.28 -28.54 -3.56
CA LEU A 30 5.95 -27.37 -4.12
C LEU A 30 5.32 -26.97 -5.48
N GLU A 31 5.06 -27.93 -6.35
CA GLU A 31 4.38 -27.68 -7.62
C GLU A 31 2.96 -27.14 -7.45
N GLN A 32 2.19 -27.73 -6.52
CA GLN A 32 0.85 -27.21 -6.20
C GLN A 32 0.89 -25.75 -5.72
N ARG A 33 1.86 -25.40 -4.87
CA ARG A 33 2.06 -24.00 -4.41
C ARG A 33 2.45 -23.07 -5.57
N ARG A 34 3.32 -23.52 -6.48
CA ARG A 34 3.71 -22.71 -7.66
C ARG A 34 2.52 -22.41 -8.54
N VAL A 35 1.75 -23.44 -8.91
CA VAL A 35 0.55 -23.28 -9.74
C VAL A 35 -0.47 -22.34 -9.08
N LYS A 36 -0.72 -22.53 -7.75
CA LYS A 36 -1.61 -21.63 -7.01
C LYS A 36 -1.12 -20.18 -7.03
N THR A 37 0.18 -19.96 -6.79
CA THR A 37 0.78 -18.61 -6.80
C THR A 37 0.71 -17.98 -8.18
N GLU A 38 0.89 -18.75 -9.26
CA GLU A 38 0.78 -18.23 -10.63
C GLU A 38 -0.66 -17.81 -10.97
N ILE A 39 -1.66 -18.62 -10.55
CA ILE A 39 -3.08 -18.27 -10.71
C ILE A 39 -3.41 -17.00 -9.92
N GLU A 40 -2.99 -16.92 -8.64
CA GLU A 40 -3.21 -15.75 -7.79
C GLU A 40 -2.58 -14.49 -8.39
N ARG A 41 -1.36 -14.57 -8.91
CA ARG A 41 -0.69 -13.46 -9.60
C ARG A 41 -1.45 -13.02 -10.85
N GLY A 42 -1.85 -13.96 -11.69
CA GLY A 42 -2.63 -13.65 -12.89
C GLY A 42 -3.96 -12.95 -12.56
N THR A 43 -4.60 -13.32 -11.46
CA THR A 43 -5.83 -12.65 -10.98
C THR A 43 -5.54 -11.22 -10.49
N LEU A 44 -4.43 -11.00 -9.78
CA LEU A 44 -4.04 -9.67 -9.28
C LEU A 44 -3.58 -8.75 -10.43
N ASP A 45 -2.83 -9.27 -11.40
CA ASP A 45 -2.45 -8.50 -12.59
C ASP A 45 -3.69 -8.09 -13.38
N GLY A 46 -4.66 -8.98 -13.60
CA GLY A 46 -5.94 -8.67 -14.21
C GLY A 46 -6.75 -7.62 -13.45
N ALA A 47 -6.77 -7.69 -12.12
CA ALA A 47 -7.43 -6.69 -11.29
C ALA A 47 -6.79 -5.29 -11.43
N MET A 48 -5.46 -5.24 -11.50
CA MET A 48 -4.74 -3.97 -11.73
C MET A 48 -4.97 -3.42 -13.13
N GLU A 49 -5.07 -4.28 -14.16
CA GLU A 49 -5.42 -3.89 -15.53
C GLU A 49 -6.83 -3.32 -15.61
N GLU A 50 -7.81 -3.96 -14.98
CA GLU A 50 -9.19 -3.44 -14.88
C GLU A 50 -9.22 -2.06 -14.19
N LEU A 51 -8.46 -1.89 -13.11
CA LEU A 51 -8.38 -0.61 -12.39
C LEU A 51 -7.69 0.46 -13.23
N GLN A 52 -6.62 0.11 -13.95
CA GLN A 52 -5.94 1.00 -14.87
C GLN A 52 -6.89 1.51 -15.95
N GLU A 53 -7.65 0.62 -16.58
CA GLU A 53 -8.62 0.97 -17.61
C GLU A 53 -9.75 1.84 -17.05
N ALA A 54 -10.35 1.44 -15.93
CA ALA A 54 -11.45 2.16 -15.31
C ALA A 54 -11.10 3.60 -14.90
N LEU A 55 -9.89 3.82 -14.37
CA LEU A 55 -9.41 5.13 -13.93
C LEU A 55 -8.58 5.85 -14.99
N ASN A 56 -8.40 5.26 -16.19
CA ASN A 56 -7.57 5.79 -17.27
C ASN A 56 -6.15 6.15 -16.79
N LEU A 57 -5.52 5.23 -16.03
CA LEU A 57 -4.19 5.48 -15.49
C LEU A 57 -3.10 5.34 -16.57
N PRO A 58 -2.02 6.13 -16.51
CA PRO A 58 -0.93 6.08 -17.50
C PRO A 58 -0.15 4.77 -17.48
N GLU A 59 -0.16 4.07 -16.33
CA GLU A 59 0.55 2.80 -16.12
C GLU A 59 -0.20 1.93 -15.10
N LEU A 60 0.18 0.66 -15.01
CA LEU A 60 -0.39 -0.26 -14.02
C LEU A 60 -0.15 0.26 -12.60
N PRO A 61 -1.18 0.27 -11.72
CA PRO A 61 -1.05 0.73 -10.35
C PRO A 61 -0.36 -0.31 -9.46
N ARG A 62 0.90 -0.63 -9.77
CA ARG A 62 1.69 -1.62 -9.03
C ARG A 62 1.92 -1.24 -7.59
N ARG A 63 2.10 0.06 -7.32
CA ARG A 63 2.14 0.58 -5.95
C ARG A 63 1.00 1.54 -5.74
N MET A 64 0.09 1.18 -4.86
CA MET A 64 -1.03 2.02 -4.43
C MET A 64 -0.86 2.41 -2.97
N GLU A 65 -1.09 3.67 -2.67
CA GLU A 65 -1.14 4.18 -1.29
C GLU A 65 -2.56 4.65 -0.98
N CYS A 66 -3.21 4.03 0.01
CA CYS A 66 -4.58 4.36 0.41
C CYS A 66 -4.56 5.08 1.75
N TYR A 67 -5.32 6.17 1.86
CA TYR A 67 -5.35 7.06 3.02
C TYR A 67 -6.74 7.15 3.63
N ASP A 68 -6.80 7.02 4.93
CA ASP A 68 -8.01 7.11 5.74
C ASP A 68 -7.78 8.00 6.96
N ILE A 69 -8.80 8.77 7.35
CA ILE A 69 -8.79 9.56 8.58
C ILE A 69 -9.76 8.93 9.58
N SER A 70 -9.23 8.57 10.75
CA SER A 70 -10.02 7.99 11.82
C SER A 70 -10.02 8.92 13.04
N ASN A 71 -11.20 9.35 13.45
CA ASN A 71 -11.41 10.20 14.63
C ASN A 71 -11.92 9.37 15.80
N ILE A 72 -11.18 9.37 16.92
CA ILE A 72 -11.64 8.77 18.17
C ILE A 72 -12.14 9.90 19.08
N GLN A 73 -13.45 10.15 19.07
CA GLN A 73 -14.14 11.10 19.96
C GLN A 73 -13.53 12.50 20.02
N GLY A 74 -12.97 13.00 18.91
CA GLY A 74 -12.50 14.39 18.81
C GLY A 74 -11.18 14.72 19.52
N THR A 75 -10.52 13.75 20.16
CA THR A 75 -9.31 14.03 20.95
C THR A 75 -8.03 13.41 20.44
N ASN A 76 -8.10 12.39 19.57
CA ASN A 76 -6.92 11.72 19.02
C ASN A 76 -7.19 11.31 17.58
N SER A 77 -7.13 12.27 16.67
CA SER A 77 -7.26 11.99 15.24
C SER A 77 -5.99 11.37 14.68
N VAL A 78 -6.15 10.31 13.90
CA VAL A 78 -5.06 9.57 13.30
C VAL A 78 -5.36 9.38 11.81
N GLY A 79 -4.40 9.78 10.96
CA GLY A 79 -4.39 9.36 9.57
C GLY A 79 -3.67 8.03 9.43
N SER A 80 -4.21 7.16 8.61
CA SER A 80 -3.58 5.89 8.26
C SER A 80 -3.23 5.84 6.77
N MET A 81 -2.09 5.26 6.46
CA MET A 81 -1.65 4.93 5.12
C MET A 81 -1.46 3.43 5.03
N VAL A 82 -2.17 2.79 4.14
CA VAL A 82 -1.95 1.40 3.76
C VAL A 82 -1.36 1.34 2.36
N VAL A 83 -0.54 0.34 2.10
CA VAL A 83 0.18 0.20 0.85
C VAL A 83 -0.12 -1.16 0.25
N PHE A 84 -0.43 -1.15 -1.04
CA PHE A 84 -0.50 -2.34 -1.87
C PHE A 84 0.67 -2.33 -2.85
N GLN A 85 1.29 -3.48 -3.01
CA GLN A 85 2.35 -3.70 -3.98
C GLN A 85 1.99 -4.92 -4.83
N ASP A 86 1.91 -4.72 -6.14
CA ASP A 86 1.52 -5.76 -7.11
C ASP A 86 0.20 -6.46 -6.71
N GLY A 87 -0.82 -5.64 -6.34
CA GLY A 87 -2.14 -6.10 -5.94
C GLY A 87 -2.23 -6.71 -4.52
N SER A 88 -1.13 -6.81 -3.78
CA SER A 88 -1.10 -7.43 -2.45
C SER A 88 -0.73 -6.43 -1.35
N PRO A 89 -1.29 -6.57 -0.13
CA PRO A 89 -0.97 -5.71 1.00
C PRO A 89 0.52 -5.78 1.38
N LYS A 90 1.22 -4.64 1.39
CA LYS A 90 2.60 -4.50 1.84
C LYS A 90 2.64 -3.89 3.23
N THR A 91 2.35 -4.68 4.24
CA THR A 91 2.18 -4.22 5.62
C THR A 91 3.41 -3.56 6.24
N ALA A 92 4.61 -3.87 5.75
CA ALA A 92 5.85 -3.23 6.17
C ALA A 92 5.87 -1.72 5.87
N ASP A 93 5.14 -1.30 4.80
CA ASP A 93 5.07 0.09 4.37
C ASP A 93 3.89 0.85 4.99
N TYR A 94 3.07 0.22 5.83
CA TYR A 94 1.94 0.88 6.50
C TYR A 94 2.43 1.94 7.48
N ARG A 95 1.76 3.09 7.51
CA ARG A 95 2.11 4.20 8.40
C ARG A 95 0.88 4.77 9.10
N ARG A 96 1.11 5.30 10.30
CA ARG A 96 0.12 6.06 11.06
C ARG A 96 0.64 7.46 11.29
N PHE A 97 -0.20 8.44 11.06
CA PHE A 97 0.10 9.86 11.22
C PHE A 97 -0.73 10.39 12.38
N LYS A 98 -0.09 10.75 13.46
CA LYS A 98 -0.75 11.53 14.50
C LYS A 98 -1.05 12.92 13.94
N ILE A 99 -2.30 13.37 14.01
CA ILE A 99 -2.70 14.71 13.61
C ILE A 99 -2.30 15.69 14.70
N ASN A 100 -1.60 16.76 14.32
CA ASN A 100 -1.04 17.72 15.27
C ASN A 100 -1.54 19.16 15.04
N SER A 101 -1.97 19.50 13.82
CA SER A 101 -2.26 20.89 13.42
C SER A 101 -3.75 21.22 13.35
N VAL A 102 -4.64 20.24 13.60
CA VAL A 102 -6.08 20.43 13.45
C VAL A 102 -6.77 20.21 14.77
N ASP A 103 -7.41 21.28 15.28
CA ASP A 103 -8.26 21.22 16.45
C ASP A 103 -9.71 20.92 16.04
N GLY A 104 -10.33 19.91 16.68
CA GLY A 104 -11.70 19.54 16.40
C GLY A 104 -11.85 18.45 15.33
N ILE A 105 -13.02 18.40 14.68
CA ILE A 105 -13.38 17.39 13.67
C ILE A 105 -13.39 18.08 12.30
N ASP A 106 -12.25 18.09 11.62
CA ASP A 106 -12.11 18.55 10.24
C ASP A 106 -11.28 17.55 9.44
N ASP A 107 -11.97 16.57 8.91
CA ASP A 107 -11.35 15.46 8.15
C ASP A 107 -10.61 15.95 6.90
N TYR A 108 -11.05 17.04 6.27
CA TYR A 108 -10.36 17.62 5.10
C TYR A 108 -9.00 18.22 5.48
N SER A 109 -8.96 19.01 6.56
CA SER A 109 -7.69 19.58 7.04
C SER A 109 -6.75 18.49 7.56
N MET A 110 -7.27 17.45 8.21
CA MET A 110 -6.49 16.31 8.66
C MET A 110 -5.90 15.53 7.47
N MET A 111 -6.69 15.28 6.43
CA MET A 111 -6.21 14.63 5.20
C MET A 111 -5.11 15.47 4.55
N ARG A 112 -5.28 16.79 4.49
CA ARG A 112 -4.25 17.70 3.98
C ARG A 112 -2.95 17.61 4.77
N GLU A 113 -3.01 17.57 6.11
CA GLU A 113 -1.82 17.39 6.95
C GLU A 113 -1.08 16.09 6.61
N VAL A 114 -1.81 14.97 6.54
CA VAL A 114 -1.24 13.65 6.24
C VAL A 114 -0.55 13.64 4.88
N LEU A 115 -1.23 14.08 3.84
CA LEU A 115 -0.70 14.10 2.47
C LEU A 115 0.48 15.07 2.33
N THR A 116 0.40 16.25 2.96
CA THR A 116 1.52 17.19 2.98
C THR A 116 2.76 16.55 3.61
N ARG A 117 2.64 15.89 4.76
CA ARG A 117 3.75 15.22 5.43
C ARG A 117 4.34 14.08 4.60
N ARG A 118 3.49 13.32 3.88
CA ARG A 118 3.93 12.24 3.00
C ARG A 118 4.67 12.78 1.77
N PHE A 119 4.08 13.74 1.09
CA PHE A 119 4.52 14.15 -0.24
C PHE A 119 5.50 15.33 -0.25
N ARG A 120 5.62 16.11 0.83
CA ARG A 120 6.57 17.21 0.94
C ARG A 120 8.01 16.77 0.64
N ARG A 121 8.40 15.56 1.06
CA ARG A 121 9.73 15.01 0.80
C ARG A 121 9.97 14.70 -0.69
N MET A 122 8.93 14.44 -1.44
CA MET A 122 9.03 14.26 -2.90
C MET A 122 9.19 15.59 -3.64
N ALA A 123 8.53 16.63 -3.16
CA ALA A 123 8.55 17.95 -3.77
C ALA A 123 9.90 18.68 -3.59
N ASP A 124 10.65 18.37 -2.55
CA ASP A 124 11.96 18.98 -2.26
C ASP A 124 13.05 17.93 -2.05
N PRO A 125 13.80 17.57 -3.12
CA PRO A 125 14.93 16.65 -3.02
C PRO A 125 16.05 17.12 -2.08
N LYS A 126 16.11 18.43 -1.77
CA LYS A 126 17.09 19.00 -0.84
C LYS A 126 16.69 18.79 0.62
N SER A 127 15.42 18.52 0.92
CA SER A 127 14.94 18.21 2.27
C SER A 127 15.43 16.86 2.79
N MET A 128 15.98 16.01 1.94
CA MET A 128 16.68 14.79 2.35
C MET A 128 17.94 15.07 3.21
N ILE A 129 18.45 16.30 3.21
CA ILE A 129 19.70 16.68 3.89
C ILE A 129 19.45 17.45 5.19
N SER A 130 18.32 18.12 5.32
CA SER A 130 17.98 18.86 6.54
C SER A 130 17.04 18.04 7.43
N ARG A 131 17.61 17.46 8.46
CA ARG A 131 16.88 16.82 9.55
C ARG A 131 16.16 17.92 10.35
N ASP A 132 14.87 18.10 10.15
CA ASP A 132 14.05 18.81 11.10
C ASP A 132 13.90 17.94 12.36
N VAL A 133 14.51 18.43 13.44
CA VAL A 133 14.65 17.76 14.75
C VAL A 133 13.30 17.55 15.47
N THR A 134 12.20 18.10 14.93
CA THR A 134 10.87 18.05 15.53
C THR A 134 10.07 16.77 15.27
N ASP A 135 10.46 15.97 14.28
CA ASP A 135 9.81 14.67 14.01
C ASP A 135 10.45 13.48 14.77
N LEU A 136 11.42 13.75 15.65
CA LEU A 136 12.28 12.74 16.29
C LEU A 136 11.61 11.93 17.40
N ASP A 137 10.44 12.30 17.88
CA ASP A 137 9.85 11.63 19.06
C ASP A 137 9.09 10.32 18.75
N ASN A 138 8.84 9.98 17.47
CA ASN A 138 8.15 8.74 17.13
C ASN A 138 8.97 7.75 16.26
N ASP A 139 10.14 8.14 15.75
CA ASP A 139 10.93 7.31 14.81
C ASP A 139 12.09 6.53 15.47
N LEU A 140 12.18 6.50 16.81
CA LEU A 140 13.32 5.88 17.52
C LEU A 140 13.37 4.34 17.44
N LYS A 141 12.54 3.69 16.61
CA LYS A 141 12.56 2.22 16.45
C LYS A 141 12.62 1.71 15.01
N SER A 142 12.80 2.58 14.02
CA SER A 142 12.87 2.13 12.62
C SER A 142 14.33 1.92 12.18
N SER A 143 14.61 0.72 11.67
CA SER A 143 15.89 0.34 11.07
C SER A 143 16.16 1.11 9.76
N ASP A 144 17.42 1.18 9.32
CA ASP A 144 17.82 1.92 8.09
C ASP A 144 17.10 1.48 6.80
N SER A 145 16.49 0.30 6.78
CA SER A 145 15.63 -0.18 5.69
C SER A 145 14.30 0.57 5.57
N GLU A 146 13.78 1.14 6.67
CA GLU A 146 12.50 1.86 6.67
C GLU A 146 12.61 3.30 6.15
N ARG A 147 13.84 3.87 6.12
CA ARG A 147 14.07 5.25 5.64
C ARG A 147 14.00 5.40 4.13
N ASN A 148 14.12 4.30 3.37
CA ASN A 148 14.08 4.33 1.91
C ASN A 148 12.67 4.30 1.31
N ASP A 149 11.64 3.91 2.07
CA ASP A 149 10.26 3.75 1.57
C ASP A 149 9.56 5.09 1.22
N TRP A 150 9.96 6.19 1.86
CA TRP A 150 9.38 7.50 1.61
C TRP A 150 9.77 8.10 0.25
N SER A 151 10.81 7.59 -0.38
CA SER A 151 11.25 8.03 -1.71
C SER A 151 10.51 7.33 -2.85
N VAL A 152 9.79 6.25 -2.56
CA VAL A 152 9.06 5.51 -3.60
C VAL A 152 7.79 6.27 -3.97
N VAL A 153 7.68 6.59 -5.26
CA VAL A 153 6.50 7.27 -5.84
C VAL A 153 5.41 6.23 -6.06
N PRO A 154 4.18 6.43 -5.56
CA PRO A 154 3.08 5.52 -5.87
C PRO A 154 2.58 5.75 -7.31
N ASN A 155 2.08 4.66 -7.93
CA ASN A 155 1.41 4.72 -9.23
C ASN A 155 -0.05 5.19 -9.11
N LEU A 156 -0.62 5.11 -7.89
CA LEU A 156 -1.96 5.57 -7.59
C LEU A 156 -2.07 5.93 -6.10
N VAL A 157 -2.69 7.07 -5.82
CA VAL A 157 -3.14 7.47 -4.48
C VAL A 157 -4.65 7.32 -4.40
N LEU A 158 -5.12 6.57 -3.40
CA LEU A 158 -6.55 6.42 -3.09
C LEU A 158 -6.87 7.12 -1.76
N ILE A 159 -7.91 7.93 -1.77
CA ILE A 159 -8.42 8.63 -0.60
C ILE A 159 -9.74 8.00 -0.16
N ASP A 160 -9.84 7.60 1.07
CA ASP A 160 -11.13 7.18 1.63
C ASP A 160 -12.03 8.39 1.84
N GLY A 161 -13.12 8.42 1.08
CA GLY A 161 -14.10 9.51 1.10
C GLY A 161 -14.59 9.89 -0.29
N GLY A 162 -15.50 10.87 -0.32
CA GLY A 162 -16.10 11.36 -1.57
C GLY A 162 -15.34 12.53 -2.20
N LYS A 163 -16.01 13.25 -3.12
CA LYS A 163 -15.44 14.38 -3.87
C LYS A 163 -14.78 15.46 -3.00
N GLY A 164 -15.28 15.71 -1.78
CA GLY A 164 -14.71 16.71 -0.89
C GLY A 164 -13.30 16.33 -0.43
N HIS A 165 -13.08 15.04 -0.10
CA HIS A 165 -11.78 14.52 0.27
C HIS A 165 -10.81 14.52 -0.91
N LEU A 166 -11.29 14.17 -2.11
CA LEU A 166 -10.51 14.31 -3.34
C LEU A 166 -10.07 15.75 -3.57
N GLY A 167 -10.99 16.70 -3.42
CA GLY A 167 -10.70 18.13 -3.57
C GLY A 167 -9.62 18.62 -2.60
N ALA A 168 -9.70 18.21 -1.33
CA ALA A 168 -8.69 18.54 -0.33
C ALA A 168 -7.31 17.95 -0.68
N ALA A 169 -7.28 16.73 -1.18
CA ALA A 169 -6.05 16.06 -1.59
C ALA A 169 -5.43 16.70 -2.85
N LEU A 170 -6.25 17.05 -3.84
CA LEU A 170 -5.80 17.76 -5.06
C LEU A 170 -5.19 19.11 -4.74
N GLN A 171 -5.73 19.82 -3.75
CA GLN A 171 -5.17 21.09 -3.33
C GLN A 171 -3.75 20.92 -2.78
N VAL A 172 -3.48 19.87 -1.99
CA VAL A 172 -2.13 19.55 -1.51
C VAL A 172 -1.19 19.24 -2.68
N PHE A 173 -1.64 18.47 -3.65
CA PHE A 173 -0.84 18.12 -4.82
C PHE A 173 -0.48 19.37 -5.63
N LEU A 174 -1.43 20.28 -5.81
CA LEU A 174 -1.19 21.56 -6.46
C LEU A 174 -0.18 22.42 -5.69
N GLU A 175 -0.35 22.56 -4.37
CA GLU A 175 0.55 23.33 -3.50
C GLU A 175 1.98 22.78 -3.51
N LEU A 176 2.14 21.45 -3.62
CA LEU A 176 3.44 20.79 -3.68
C LEU A 176 4.00 20.63 -5.11
N GLY A 177 3.24 21.03 -6.14
CA GLY A 177 3.64 20.89 -7.55
C GLY A 177 3.70 19.43 -8.03
N ILE A 178 2.90 18.54 -7.45
CA ILE A 178 2.84 17.12 -7.80
C ILE A 178 1.83 16.94 -8.93
N THR A 179 2.32 16.60 -10.11
CA THR A 179 1.50 16.40 -11.32
C THR A 179 1.61 15.00 -11.90
N SER A 180 2.58 14.21 -11.42
CA SER A 180 2.91 12.90 -11.99
C SER A 180 2.25 11.72 -11.28
N VAL A 181 1.58 11.96 -10.14
CA VAL A 181 0.96 10.89 -9.35
C VAL A 181 -0.56 10.93 -9.54
N PRO A 182 -1.16 9.91 -10.15
CA PRO A 182 -2.60 9.79 -10.23
C PRO A 182 -3.25 9.70 -8.84
N ILE A 183 -4.42 10.33 -8.70
CA ILE A 183 -5.17 10.33 -7.45
C ILE A 183 -6.64 10.09 -7.71
N ALA A 184 -7.28 9.29 -6.87
CA ALA A 184 -8.71 9.06 -6.84
C ALA A 184 -9.21 9.02 -5.40
N SER A 185 -10.52 9.14 -5.21
CA SER A 185 -11.15 8.86 -3.93
C SER A 185 -12.23 7.80 -4.06
N LEU A 186 -12.45 7.05 -2.99
CA LEU A 186 -13.43 5.98 -2.91
C LEU A 186 -14.48 6.29 -1.84
N ALA A 187 -15.71 6.55 -2.26
CA ALA A 187 -16.86 6.64 -1.36
C ALA A 187 -17.42 5.24 -1.12
N LYS A 188 -17.15 4.68 0.06
CA LYS A 188 -17.45 3.28 0.40
C LYS A 188 -18.94 2.94 0.40
N GLU A 189 -19.81 3.90 0.63
CA GLU A 189 -21.26 3.65 0.75
C GLU A 189 -21.85 3.02 -0.52
N ASN A 190 -21.41 3.49 -1.70
CA ASN A 190 -21.84 2.98 -2.99
C ASN A 190 -20.69 2.42 -3.85
N GLU A 191 -19.51 2.29 -3.30
CA GLU A 191 -18.28 1.86 -4.00
C GLU A 191 -17.98 2.75 -5.22
N GLU A 192 -18.22 4.07 -5.07
CA GLU A 192 -18.03 5.07 -6.12
C GLU A 192 -16.60 5.63 -6.10
N LEU A 193 -15.92 5.56 -7.23
CA LEU A 193 -14.62 6.17 -7.44
C LEU A 193 -14.78 7.55 -8.08
N PHE A 194 -14.10 8.54 -7.52
CA PHE A 194 -14.02 9.88 -8.08
C PHE A 194 -12.60 10.16 -8.52
N VAL A 195 -12.44 10.70 -9.72
CA VAL A 195 -11.15 11.11 -10.28
C VAL A 195 -11.20 12.59 -10.64
N PRO A 196 -10.04 13.27 -10.74
CA PRO A 196 -10.00 14.66 -11.19
C PRO A 196 -10.66 14.84 -12.57
N ASP A 197 -11.25 15.99 -12.77
CA ASP A 197 -11.83 16.44 -14.06
C ASP A 197 -13.01 15.60 -14.58
N ILE A 198 -13.42 14.55 -13.89
CA ILE A 198 -14.62 13.78 -14.21
C ILE A 198 -15.69 14.05 -13.16
N PRO A 199 -16.81 14.71 -13.53
CA PRO A 199 -17.84 15.07 -12.56
C PRO A 199 -18.66 13.89 -12.06
N GLU A 200 -18.83 12.85 -12.89
CA GLU A 200 -19.61 11.66 -12.55
C GLU A 200 -18.73 10.62 -11.86
N PRO A 201 -19.27 9.89 -10.87
CA PRO A 201 -18.53 8.80 -10.24
C PRO A 201 -18.34 7.62 -11.21
N ILE A 202 -17.20 6.94 -11.07
CA ILE A 202 -16.92 5.68 -11.75
C ILE A 202 -17.32 4.56 -10.80
N THR A 203 -18.20 3.67 -11.27
CA THR A 203 -18.59 2.46 -10.53
C THR A 203 -18.04 1.24 -11.24
N LEU A 204 -17.25 0.44 -10.53
CA LEU A 204 -16.76 -0.83 -11.07
C LEU A 204 -17.90 -1.85 -11.18
N PRO A 205 -17.92 -2.70 -12.21
CA PRO A 205 -18.86 -3.80 -12.30
C PRO A 205 -18.76 -4.72 -11.07
N ARG A 206 -19.88 -5.25 -10.58
CA ARG A 206 -19.91 -6.11 -9.39
C ARG A 206 -19.09 -7.40 -9.51
N ASN A 207 -18.77 -7.80 -10.74
CA ASN A 207 -17.93 -8.95 -11.06
C ASN A 207 -16.49 -8.57 -11.40
N SER A 208 -16.13 -7.29 -11.27
CA SER A 208 -14.75 -6.82 -11.52
C SER A 208 -13.80 -7.38 -10.47
N GLN A 209 -12.65 -7.86 -10.91
CA GLN A 209 -11.59 -8.33 -10.00
C GLN A 209 -10.99 -7.16 -9.22
N ALA A 210 -10.96 -5.97 -9.80
CA ALA A 210 -10.48 -4.75 -9.15
C ALA A 210 -11.30 -4.36 -7.92
N LEU A 211 -12.59 -4.73 -7.87
CA LEU A 211 -13.45 -4.45 -6.72
C LEU A 211 -13.07 -5.29 -5.49
N PHE A 212 -12.45 -6.45 -5.69
CA PHE A 212 -12.09 -7.40 -4.63
C PHE A 212 -10.59 -7.39 -4.28
N MET A 213 -9.80 -6.55 -4.93
CA MET A 213 -8.38 -6.34 -4.64
C MET A 213 -8.17 -5.48 -3.42
#